data_31c9bd5bc267f07dd6b21f5f4f51e13d
#
_entry.id   31c9bd5bc267f07dd6b21f5f4f51e13d
#
_cell.length_a   1.000
_cell.length_b   1.000
_cell.length_c   1.000
_cell.angle_alpha   90.00
_cell.angle_beta   90.00
_cell.angle_gamma   90.00
#
_symmetry.space_group_name_H-M   'P 1'
#
loop_
_entity.id
_entity.type
_entity.pdbx_description
1 polymer ?
#
loop_
_entity_poly.entity_id
_entity_poly.type
_entity_poly.pdbx_seq_one_letter_code
_entity_poly.pdbx_strand_id
1 'polypeptide(L)'
;EDVLFFTCKDMSHGIIGAYLTGKILPPVDKLDELARQLDATPAELGALATARDRVDERRPAPRQLPMDVPAFTGRAVPLAVLDTQPGRGPAVISSVDGAAGVGKTALAVHWAHRAAARFPDGQLYADLRGSGRRPLPPGEVLRGFLTALGAPVSQLSAGLDVQAGLYRSLLAQRRVMVLLDDACDVGQVRPLLPGTSGGLALVTSRRRLNSLVALENARLIVLDRLDEAQSRHLLAARLGARRLAADPAGAAAIVAACAGLPKDLAHAAVTAAAHPELSLSTVAGQLATGRPPAVERRHHAVPAQAR
;
A
#
# COMPACT_ATOMS: atom_id res chain seq x y z
N GLU A 1 50.22 10.16 8.76
CA GLU A 1 49.78 8.89 8.10
C GLU A 1 49.83 7.73 9.09
N ASP A 2 49.12 7.83 10.20
CA ASP A 2 48.93 6.70 11.13
C ASP A 2 47.51 6.15 10.91
N VAL A 3 47.41 5.12 10.08
CA VAL A 3 46.24 4.30 9.94
C VAL A 3 46.07 3.54 11.26
N LEU A 4 45.22 4.05 12.14
CA LEU A 4 44.80 3.41 13.36
C LEU A 4 44.23 2.03 13.03
N PHE A 5 44.96 0.98 13.38
CA PHE A 5 44.53 -0.41 13.34
C PHE A 5 43.45 -0.62 14.43
N PHE A 6 42.21 -0.27 14.14
CA PHE A 6 41.08 -0.62 15.00
C PHE A 6 40.63 -2.03 14.71
N THR A 7 40.94 -2.96 15.58
CA THR A 7 40.31 -4.28 15.63
C THR A 7 39.05 -4.21 16.47
N CYS A 8 37.98 -3.66 15.92
CA CYS A 8 36.66 -3.90 16.47
C CYS A 8 36.29 -5.36 16.21
N LYS A 9 36.15 -6.17 17.25
CA LYS A 9 35.95 -7.64 17.18
C LYS A 9 34.83 -8.09 16.24
N ASP A 10 33.88 -7.18 15.87
CA ASP A 10 32.69 -7.49 15.10
C ASP A 10 32.42 -6.52 13.92
N MET A 11 33.39 -5.69 13.51
CA MET A 11 33.20 -4.76 12.39
C MET A 11 34.31 -4.87 11.35
N SER A 12 33.94 -5.02 10.08
CA SER A 12 34.90 -5.03 8.97
C SER A 12 35.41 -3.60 8.67
N HIS A 13 36.63 -3.45 8.16
CA HIS A 13 37.22 -2.17 7.73
C HIS A 13 36.28 -1.41 6.75
N GLY A 14 35.56 -2.14 5.87
CA GLY A 14 34.64 -1.54 4.92
C GLY A 14 33.42 -0.90 5.59
N ILE A 15 32.90 -1.47 6.68
CA ILE A 15 31.80 -0.91 7.45
C ILE A 15 32.25 0.34 8.21
N ILE A 16 33.41 0.31 8.86
CA ILE A 16 33.99 1.46 9.55
C ILE A 16 34.19 2.62 8.56
N GLY A 17 34.77 2.35 7.39
CA GLY A 17 34.90 3.34 6.33
C GLY A 17 33.59 3.92 5.83
N ALA A 18 32.53 3.12 5.76
CA ALA A 18 31.20 3.58 5.39
C ALA A 18 30.57 4.49 6.46
N TYR A 19 30.84 4.21 7.75
CA TYR A 19 30.41 5.07 8.88
C TYR A 19 31.16 6.41 8.87
N LEU A 20 32.48 6.38 8.73
CA LEU A 20 33.31 7.59 8.72
C LEU A 20 33.04 8.50 7.52
N THR A 21 32.66 7.93 6.38
CA THR A 21 32.31 8.69 5.17
C THR A 21 30.86 9.13 5.11
N GLY A 22 30.05 8.80 6.14
CA GLY A 22 28.61 9.14 6.19
C GLY A 22 27.73 8.38 5.19
N LYS A 23 28.26 7.32 4.56
CA LYS A 23 27.50 6.47 3.63
C LYS A 23 26.45 5.62 4.34
N ILE A 24 26.72 5.26 5.58
CA ILE A 24 25.81 4.49 6.44
C ILE A 24 25.84 5.13 7.82
N LEU A 25 24.66 5.35 8.40
CA LEU A 25 24.54 5.81 9.78
C LEU A 25 24.79 4.61 10.72
N PRO A 26 25.78 4.68 11.64
CA PRO A 26 26.04 3.57 12.55
C PRO A 26 24.86 3.35 13.50
N PRO A 27 24.53 2.09 13.88
CA PRO A 27 23.63 1.81 15.00
C PRO A 27 24.16 2.44 16.30
N VAL A 28 23.25 2.72 17.27
CA VAL A 28 23.63 3.39 18.54
C VAL A 28 24.71 2.63 19.28
N ASP A 29 24.53 1.32 19.42
CA ASP A 29 25.48 0.42 20.07
C ASP A 29 26.85 0.43 19.40
N LYS A 30 26.89 0.51 18.08
CA LYS A 30 28.14 0.56 17.30
C LYS A 30 28.77 1.95 17.32
N LEU A 31 27.96 3.01 17.34
CA LEU A 31 28.47 4.38 17.52
C LEU A 31 29.11 4.55 18.89
N ASP A 32 28.43 4.09 19.94
CA ASP A 32 28.93 4.14 21.31
C ASP A 32 30.18 3.30 21.51
N GLU A 33 30.25 2.14 20.84
CA GLU A 33 31.43 1.27 20.86
C GLU A 33 32.63 1.93 20.19
N LEU A 34 32.44 2.47 18.97
CA LEU A 34 33.48 3.21 18.25
C LEU A 34 33.95 4.43 19.03
N ALA A 35 33.04 5.20 19.58
CA ALA A 35 33.37 6.41 20.34
C ALA A 35 34.14 6.07 21.64
N ARG A 36 33.78 4.99 22.35
CA ARG A 36 34.51 4.51 23.51
C ARG A 36 35.91 4.03 23.13
N GLN A 37 36.08 3.36 21.98
CA GLN A 37 37.40 2.94 21.50
C GLN A 37 38.30 4.11 21.08
N LEU A 38 37.69 5.25 20.77
CA LEU A 38 38.35 6.51 20.46
C LEU A 38 38.56 7.40 21.72
N ASP A 39 38.36 6.86 22.91
CA ASP A 39 38.46 7.58 24.20
C ASP A 39 37.54 8.80 24.29
N ALA A 40 36.37 8.73 23.63
CA ALA A 40 35.39 9.84 23.68
C ALA A 40 34.87 10.07 25.10
N THR A 41 34.85 11.31 25.50
CA THR A 41 34.31 11.75 26.78
C THR A 41 32.79 11.59 26.83
N PRO A 42 32.16 11.53 28.02
CA PRO A 42 30.70 11.48 28.15
C PRO A 42 29.97 12.64 27.45
N ALA A 43 30.60 13.81 27.39
CA ALA A 43 30.04 14.98 26.69
C ALA A 43 30.05 14.76 25.15
N GLU A 44 31.12 14.20 24.59
CA GLU A 44 31.22 13.88 23.18
C GLU A 44 30.26 12.73 22.79
N LEU A 45 30.13 11.70 23.62
CA LEU A 45 29.11 10.65 23.45
C LEU A 45 27.69 11.24 23.39
N GLY A 46 27.38 12.15 24.29
CA GLY A 46 26.08 12.86 24.29
C GLY A 46 25.87 13.72 23.02
N ALA A 47 26.93 14.41 22.58
CA ALA A 47 26.89 15.21 21.33
C ALA A 47 26.70 14.33 20.10
N LEU A 48 27.39 13.19 20.03
CA LEU A 48 27.26 12.20 18.95
C LEU A 48 25.87 11.58 18.90
N ALA A 49 25.30 11.20 20.06
CA ALA A 49 23.93 10.70 20.16
C ALA A 49 22.94 11.76 19.65
N THR A 50 23.07 13.01 20.10
CA THR A 50 22.22 14.13 19.64
C THR A 50 22.35 14.40 18.14
N ALA A 51 23.58 14.33 17.60
CA ALA A 51 23.82 14.52 16.16
C ALA A 51 23.18 13.38 15.36
N ARG A 52 23.27 12.16 15.84
CA ARG A 52 22.65 10.98 15.22
C ARG A 52 21.13 11.09 15.23
N ASP A 53 20.52 11.47 16.34
CA ASP A 53 19.08 11.67 16.46
C ASP A 53 18.58 12.73 15.46
N ARG A 54 19.33 13.82 15.30
CA ARG A 54 19.03 14.84 14.28
C ARG A 54 19.10 14.32 12.85
N VAL A 55 19.97 13.37 12.55
CA VAL A 55 20.05 12.74 11.23
C VAL A 55 18.88 11.79 11.01
N ASP A 56 18.49 11.02 12.04
CA ASP A 56 17.31 10.17 12.00
C ASP A 56 16.00 10.99 11.87
N GLU A 57 15.88 12.12 12.57
CA GLU A 57 14.77 13.06 12.42
C GLU A 57 14.68 13.67 11.01
N ARG A 58 15.80 13.81 10.31
CA ARG A 58 15.86 14.30 8.91
C ARG A 58 15.55 13.22 7.88
N ARG A 59 15.44 11.96 8.27
CA ARG A 59 15.05 10.90 7.34
C ARG A 59 13.62 11.14 6.86
N PRO A 60 13.38 11.20 5.55
CA PRO A 60 12.03 11.40 5.05
C PRO A 60 11.14 10.24 5.50
N ALA A 61 9.98 10.58 6.03
CA ALA A 61 8.96 9.60 6.37
C ALA A 61 8.59 8.77 5.12
N PRO A 62 8.43 7.44 5.23
CA PRO A 62 8.07 6.61 4.09
C PRO A 62 6.71 7.02 3.51
N ARG A 63 6.64 7.20 2.17
CA ARG A 63 5.45 7.60 1.42
C ARG A 63 5.19 6.56 0.33
N GLN A 64 4.68 5.38 0.71
CA GLN A 64 4.61 4.22 -0.17
C GLN A 64 3.23 3.95 -0.75
N LEU A 65 2.25 4.83 -0.52
CA LEU A 65 0.90 4.63 -1.08
C LEU A 65 0.95 4.59 -2.61
N PRO A 66 0.25 3.62 -3.25
CA PRO A 66 0.04 3.64 -4.69
C PRO A 66 -0.70 4.91 -5.12
N MET A 67 -0.70 5.20 -6.43
CA MET A 67 -1.48 6.30 -6.98
C MET A 67 -2.95 6.18 -6.59
N ASP A 68 -3.56 7.30 -6.19
CA ASP A 68 -4.99 7.35 -5.89
C ASP A 68 -5.83 7.05 -7.13
N VAL A 69 -7.02 6.51 -6.90
CA VAL A 69 -7.94 6.11 -7.97
C VAL A 69 -8.63 7.35 -8.54
N PRO A 70 -8.38 7.70 -9.82
CA PRO A 70 -9.08 8.81 -10.45
C PRO A 70 -10.59 8.59 -10.46
N ALA A 71 -11.37 9.63 -10.18
CA ALA A 71 -12.83 9.59 -10.20
C ALA A 71 -13.42 8.50 -9.28
N PHE A 72 -12.86 8.34 -8.07
CA PHE A 72 -13.44 7.47 -7.05
C PHE A 72 -14.84 7.97 -6.69
N THR A 73 -15.84 7.10 -6.77
CA THR A 73 -17.24 7.45 -6.53
C THR A 73 -17.97 6.41 -5.69
N GLY A 74 -19.03 6.85 -5.02
CA GLY A 74 -19.79 6.01 -4.12
C GLY A 74 -19.04 5.73 -2.80
N ARG A 75 -19.48 4.71 -2.08
CA ARG A 75 -18.83 4.25 -0.85
C ARG A 75 -18.83 5.25 0.31
N ALA A 76 -19.81 6.18 0.34
CA ALA A 76 -19.88 7.18 1.41
C ALA A 76 -19.96 6.53 2.80
N VAL A 77 -20.73 5.46 2.97
CA VAL A 77 -20.87 4.75 4.25
C VAL A 77 -19.57 4.06 4.66
N PRO A 78 -18.90 3.24 3.83
CA PRO A 78 -17.59 2.67 4.16
C PRO A 78 -16.52 3.74 4.47
N LEU A 79 -16.49 4.85 3.74
CA LEU A 79 -15.57 5.95 4.02
C LEU A 79 -15.86 6.61 5.37
N ALA A 80 -17.12 6.89 5.68
CA ALA A 80 -17.52 7.46 6.96
C ALA A 80 -17.12 6.53 8.14
N VAL A 81 -17.26 5.21 7.95
CA VAL A 81 -16.80 4.22 8.95
C VAL A 81 -15.30 4.31 9.15
N LEU A 82 -14.50 4.46 8.09
CA LEU A 82 -13.06 4.64 8.19
C LEU A 82 -12.69 6.01 8.80
N ASP A 83 -13.43 7.06 8.50
CA ASP A 83 -13.17 8.41 9.03
C ASP A 83 -13.38 8.52 10.55
N THR A 84 -14.26 7.69 11.14
CA THR A 84 -14.49 7.64 12.59
C THR A 84 -13.36 6.98 13.38
N GLN A 85 -12.27 6.56 12.73
CA GLN A 85 -11.12 5.94 13.40
C GLN A 85 -10.42 6.96 14.30
N PRO A 86 -10.23 6.67 15.60
CA PRO A 86 -9.57 7.59 16.50
C PRO A 86 -8.10 7.77 16.13
N GLY A 87 -7.65 9.02 16.05
CA GLY A 87 -6.25 9.35 15.73
C GLY A 87 -5.29 9.17 16.91
N ARG A 88 -5.80 8.88 18.12
CA ARG A 88 -5.03 8.64 19.36
C ARG A 88 -5.70 7.50 20.11
N GLY A 89 -5.01 6.40 20.32
CA GLY A 89 -5.52 5.20 20.96
C GLY A 89 -4.68 3.98 20.59
N PRO A 90 -5.04 2.77 21.03
CA PRO A 90 -4.39 1.53 20.55
C PRO A 90 -4.44 1.45 19.02
N ALA A 91 -3.51 0.71 18.44
CA ALA A 91 -3.48 0.51 16.98
C ALA A 91 -4.88 0.11 16.48
N VAL A 92 -5.40 0.86 15.52
CA VAL A 92 -6.69 0.56 14.92
C VAL A 92 -6.46 -0.34 13.72
N ILE A 93 -7.14 -1.47 13.70
CA ILE A 93 -7.10 -2.43 12.59
C ILE A 93 -8.46 -2.40 11.92
N SER A 94 -8.49 -2.20 10.61
CA SER A 94 -9.70 -2.30 9.82
C SER A 94 -9.51 -3.34 8.72
N SER A 95 -10.43 -4.29 8.63
CA SER A 95 -10.47 -5.29 7.57
C SER A 95 -11.54 -4.92 6.57
N VAL A 96 -11.17 -4.80 5.31
CA VAL A 96 -12.07 -4.51 4.20
C VAL A 96 -12.25 -5.77 3.38
N ASP A 97 -13.37 -6.45 3.56
CA ASP A 97 -13.68 -7.71 2.92
C ASP A 97 -14.67 -7.51 1.76
N GLY A 98 -14.73 -8.49 0.85
CA GLY A 98 -15.69 -8.46 -0.26
C GLY A 98 -15.22 -9.23 -1.49
N ALA A 99 -16.10 -9.40 -2.46
CA ALA A 99 -15.83 -10.14 -3.70
C ALA A 99 -14.68 -9.55 -4.52
N ALA A 100 -14.12 -10.34 -5.44
CA ALA A 100 -13.13 -9.84 -6.39
C ALA A 100 -13.75 -8.74 -7.27
N GLY A 101 -12.99 -7.66 -7.52
CA GLY A 101 -13.45 -6.56 -8.37
C GLY A 101 -14.40 -5.55 -7.70
N VAL A 102 -14.80 -5.76 -6.43
CA VAL A 102 -15.75 -4.89 -5.71
C VAL A 102 -15.15 -3.54 -5.28
N GLY A 103 -13.83 -3.34 -5.42
CA GLY A 103 -13.17 -2.06 -5.16
C GLY A 103 -12.53 -1.93 -3.79
N LYS A 104 -12.13 -3.03 -3.11
CA LYS A 104 -11.46 -3.01 -1.80
C LYS A 104 -10.17 -2.19 -1.81
N THR A 105 -9.25 -2.53 -2.69
CA THR A 105 -7.98 -1.81 -2.88
C THR A 105 -8.24 -0.34 -3.21
N ALA A 106 -9.19 -0.07 -4.12
CA ALA A 106 -9.55 1.30 -4.50
C ALA A 106 -10.06 2.11 -3.30
N LEU A 107 -10.95 1.54 -2.47
CA LEU A 107 -11.43 2.19 -1.25
C LEU A 107 -10.28 2.46 -0.28
N ALA A 108 -9.45 1.45 -0.04
CA ALA A 108 -8.38 1.52 0.94
C ALA A 108 -7.32 2.57 0.53
N VAL A 109 -6.88 2.57 -0.73
CA VAL A 109 -5.92 3.55 -1.27
C VAL A 109 -6.51 4.95 -1.26
N HIS A 110 -7.75 5.13 -1.74
CA HIS A 110 -8.41 6.43 -1.76
C HIS A 110 -8.55 7.03 -0.34
N TRP A 111 -9.03 6.22 0.61
CA TRP A 111 -9.12 6.67 2.00
C TRP A 111 -7.74 6.95 2.61
N ALA A 112 -6.74 6.12 2.31
CA ALA A 112 -5.37 6.32 2.80
C ALA A 112 -4.79 7.66 2.36
N HIS A 113 -4.99 8.08 1.12
CA HIS A 113 -4.58 9.41 0.64
C HIS A 113 -5.30 10.53 1.38
N ARG A 114 -6.61 10.43 1.60
CA ARG A 114 -7.40 11.43 2.37
C ARG A 114 -6.92 11.52 3.82
N ALA A 115 -6.56 10.39 4.42
CA ALA A 115 -6.12 10.31 5.80
C ALA A 115 -4.62 10.55 6.01
N ALA A 116 -3.81 10.68 4.94
CA ALA A 116 -2.34 10.71 4.99
C ALA A 116 -1.79 11.78 5.96
N ALA A 117 -2.42 12.95 6.04
CA ALA A 117 -2.01 14.01 6.97
C ALA A 117 -2.15 13.63 8.46
N ARG A 118 -2.97 12.63 8.79
CA ARG A 118 -3.14 12.09 10.16
C ARG A 118 -1.96 11.21 10.58
N PHE A 119 -1.12 10.77 9.61
CA PHE A 119 0.01 9.87 9.80
C PHE A 119 1.30 10.51 9.26
N PRO A 120 1.80 11.56 9.93
CA PRO A 120 2.93 12.35 9.46
C PRO A 120 4.23 11.56 9.38
N ASP A 121 4.38 10.52 10.24
CA ASP A 121 5.59 9.72 10.36
C ASP A 121 5.70 8.62 9.30
N GLY A 122 4.68 8.48 8.44
CA GLY A 122 4.77 7.66 7.25
C GLY A 122 3.51 6.90 6.86
N GLN A 123 3.53 6.43 5.61
CA GLN A 123 2.57 5.48 5.06
C GLN A 123 3.34 4.33 4.42
N LEU A 124 3.16 3.14 4.97
CA LEU A 124 3.70 1.89 4.45
C LEU A 124 2.63 1.16 3.64
N TYR A 125 3.04 0.57 2.52
CA TYR A 125 2.15 -0.20 1.66
C TYR A 125 2.79 -1.53 1.26
N ALA A 126 1.99 -2.60 1.26
CA ALA A 126 2.38 -3.88 0.67
C ALA A 126 1.20 -4.55 -0.01
N ASP A 127 1.39 -4.98 -1.26
CA ASP A 127 0.53 -5.97 -1.92
C ASP A 127 0.96 -7.37 -1.47
N LEU A 128 0.13 -8.01 -0.66
CA LEU A 128 0.41 -9.32 -0.06
C LEU A 128 0.16 -10.49 -1.02
N ARG A 129 -0.41 -10.23 -2.22
CA ARG A 129 -0.67 -11.23 -3.27
C ARG A 129 -1.43 -12.46 -2.78
N GLY A 130 -2.33 -12.27 -1.81
CA GLY A 130 -3.06 -13.35 -1.16
C GLY A 130 -4.02 -14.11 -2.07
N SER A 131 -4.44 -13.49 -3.17
CA SER A 131 -5.26 -14.13 -4.20
C SER A 131 -4.43 -14.84 -5.28
N GLY A 132 -3.10 -14.67 -5.28
CA GLY A 132 -2.17 -15.25 -6.24
C GLY A 132 -1.74 -16.67 -5.86
N ARG A 133 -0.97 -17.31 -6.77
CA ARG A 133 -0.41 -18.64 -6.52
C ARG A 133 0.70 -18.67 -5.46
N ARG A 134 1.34 -17.53 -5.21
CA ARG A 134 2.44 -17.37 -4.24
C ARG A 134 2.19 -16.09 -3.44
N PRO A 135 1.46 -16.17 -2.33
CA PRO A 135 1.33 -15.06 -1.39
C PRO A 135 2.71 -14.58 -0.94
N LEU A 136 2.86 -13.27 -0.74
CA LEU A 136 4.12 -12.69 -0.32
C LEU A 136 4.39 -13.07 1.15
N PRO A 137 5.55 -13.69 1.47
CA PRO A 137 5.88 -14.05 2.85
C PRO A 137 6.00 -12.80 3.74
N PRO A 138 5.47 -12.82 4.98
CA PRO A 138 5.53 -11.65 5.87
C PRO A 138 6.95 -11.17 6.18
N GLY A 139 7.94 -12.07 6.21
CA GLY A 139 9.34 -11.68 6.39
C GLY A 139 9.92 -10.87 5.23
N GLU A 140 9.44 -11.06 4.00
CA GLU A 140 9.83 -10.21 2.86
C GLU A 140 9.22 -8.80 2.97
N VAL A 141 7.97 -8.73 3.40
CA VAL A 141 7.28 -7.45 3.64
C VAL A 141 7.97 -6.68 4.76
N LEU A 142 8.25 -7.37 5.89
CA LEU A 142 8.96 -6.77 7.03
C LEU A 142 10.32 -6.22 6.63
N ARG A 143 11.09 -6.94 5.83
CA ARG A 143 12.38 -6.42 5.32
C ARG A 143 12.20 -5.11 4.56
N GLY A 144 11.20 -5.04 3.68
CA GLY A 144 10.87 -3.81 2.96
C GLY A 144 10.48 -2.66 3.89
N PHE A 145 9.61 -2.93 4.86
CA PHE A 145 9.18 -1.95 5.85
C PHE A 145 10.32 -1.49 6.77
N LEU A 146 11.12 -2.42 7.27
CA LEU A 146 12.30 -2.12 8.10
C LEU A 146 13.31 -1.26 7.35
N THR A 147 13.57 -1.57 6.08
CA THR A 147 14.43 -0.74 5.23
C THR A 147 13.86 0.68 5.07
N ALA A 148 12.56 0.82 4.80
CA ALA A 148 11.90 2.11 4.66
C ALA A 148 11.90 2.92 5.98
N LEU A 149 11.81 2.23 7.11
CA LEU A 149 11.89 2.83 8.45
C LEU A 149 13.31 3.11 8.92
N GLY A 150 14.32 2.66 8.16
CA GLY A 150 15.72 2.94 8.44
C GLY A 150 16.42 1.94 9.34
N ALA A 151 15.90 0.73 9.46
CA ALA A 151 16.56 -0.32 10.21
C ALA A 151 17.95 -0.65 9.65
N PRO A 152 18.93 -1.01 10.48
CA PRO A 152 20.24 -1.45 10.05
C PRO A 152 20.17 -2.72 9.18
N VAL A 153 20.97 -2.75 8.11
CA VAL A 153 20.99 -3.89 7.17
C VAL A 153 21.29 -5.21 7.85
N SER A 154 22.16 -5.21 8.88
CA SER A 154 22.50 -6.39 9.68
C SER A 154 21.32 -7.06 10.38
N GLN A 155 20.26 -6.31 10.65
CA GLN A 155 19.04 -6.80 11.33
C GLN A 155 17.97 -7.29 10.35
N LEU A 156 18.12 -7.04 9.04
CA LEU A 156 17.14 -7.42 8.03
C LEU A 156 17.13 -8.92 7.71
N SER A 157 18.21 -9.65 8.02
CA SER A 157 18.35 -11.10 7.81
C SER A 157 17.91 -11.94 9.01
N ALA A 158 17.48 -11.32 10.10
CA ALA A 158 17.00 -12.02 11.30
C ALA A 158 15.71 -12.82 11.02
N GLY A 159 15.41 -13.76 11.93
CA GLY A 159 14.15 -14.51 11.86
C GLY A 159 12.91 -13.63 11.96
N LEU A 160 11.75 -14.15 11.51
CA LEU A 160 10.49 -13.41 11.41
C LEU A 160 10.11 -12.70 12.72
N ASP A 161 10.23 -13.39 13.86
CA ASP A 161 9.84 -12.83 15.17
C ASP A 161 10.72 -11.66 15.59
N VAL A 162 12.03 -11.74 15.30
CA VAL A 162 12.99 -10.66 15.56
C VAL A 162 12.70 -9.45 14.68
N GLN A 163 12.45 -9.68 13.39
CA GLN A 163 12.04 -8.62 12.47
C GLN A 163 10.73 -7.94 12.93
N ALA A 164 9.73 -8.74 13.33
CA ALA A 164 8.44 -8.22 13.82
C ALA A 164 8.60 -7.45 15.14
N GLY A 165 9.49 -7.89 16.03
CA GLY A 165 9.82 -7.18 17.26
C GLY A 165 10.47 -5.83 16.99
N LEU A 166 11.47 -5.79 16.10
CA LEU A 166 12.14 -4.56 15.68
C LEU A 166 11.16 -3.60 14.99
N TYR A 167 10.33 -4.11 14.08
CA TYR A 167 9.31 -3.34 13.38
C TYR A 167 8.36 -2.64 14.38
N ARG A 168 7.82 -3.38 15.35
CA ARG A 168 6.96 -2.80 16.39
C ARG A 168 7.70 -1.75 17.23
N SER A 169 8.97 -1.98 17.55
CA SER A 169 9.79 -1.02 18.30
C SER A 169 10.00 0.29 17.52
N LEU A 170 10.27 0.20 16.20
CA LEU A 170 10.41 1.38 15.35
C LEU A 170 9.10 2.16 15.18
N LEU A 171 7.96 1.49 15.27
CA LEU A 171 6.65 2.14 15.19
C LEU A 171 6.14 2.67 16.55
N ALA A 172 6.75 2.29 17.66
CA ALA A 172 6.20 2.49 19.00
C ALA A 172 5.80 3.94 19.35
N GLN A 173 6.52 4.93 18.80
CA GLN A 173 6.26 6.36 19.04
C GLN A 173 5.88 7.11 17.76
N ARG A 174 5.61 6.39 16.65
CA ARG A 174 5.33 6.96 15.35
C ARG A 174 3.86 6.82 14.98
N ARG A 175 3.33 7.84 14.35
CA ARG A 175 1.99 7.84 13.75
C ARG A 175 2.12 7.39 12.30
N VAL A 176 2.14 6.09 12.09
CA VAL A 176 2.32 5.45 10.78
C VAL A 176 1.04 4.73 10.37
N MET A 177 0.65 4.89 9.12
CA MET A 177 -0.39 4.07 8.48
C MET A 177 0.26 2.89 7.77
N VAL A 178 -0.30 1.71 7.94
CA VAL A 178 0.11 0.48 7.26
C VAL A 178 -1.05 -0.03 6.43
N LEU A 179 -0.91 -0.02 5.12
CA LEU A 179 -1.91 -0.55 4.18
C LEU A 179 -1.42 -1.90 3.64
N LEU A 180 -2.13 -2.97 4.01
CA LEU A 180 -1.86 -4.35 3.62
C LEU A 180 -2.94 -4.80 2.64
N ASP A 181 -2.60 -4.84 1.35
CA ASP A 181 -3.55 -5.15 0.29
C ASP A 181 -3.53 -6.63 -0.09
N ASP A 182 -4.70 -7.19 -0.41
CA ASP A 182 -4.92 -8.57 -0.86
C ASP A 182 -4.31 -9.61 0.07
N ALA A 183 -4.65 -9.58 1.36
CA ALA A 183 -4.22 -10.57 2.35
C ALA A 183 -4.90 -11.94 2.12
N CYS A 184 -4.15 -13.05 2.27
CA CYS A 184 -4.68 -14.40 2.16
C CYS A 184 -5.25 -14.93 3.48
N ASP A 185 -4.60 -14.65 4.60
CA ASP A 185 -4.97 -15.11 5.93
C ASP A 185 -4.38 -14.23 7.05
N VAL A 186 -4.76 -14.55 8.28
CA VAL A 186 -4.33 -13.82 9.49
C VAL A 186 -2.86 -14.05 9.81
N GLY A 187 -2.32 -15.23 9.49
CA GLY A 187 -0.90 -15.56 9.71
C GLY A 187 0.02 -14.65 8.89
N GLN A 188 -0.40 -14.27 7.66
CA GLN A 188 0.31 -13.32 6.83
C GLN A 188 0.27 -11.89 7.40
N VAL A 189 -0.86 -11.49 7.98
CA VAL A 189 -1.11 -10.11 8.44
C VAL A 189 -0.51 -9.83 9.82
N ARG A 190 -0.66 -10.76 10.78
CA ARG A 190 -0.34 -10.55 12.20
C ARG A 190 1.08 -10.02 12.46
N PRO A 191 2.16 -10.54 11.80
CA PRO A 191 3.51 -10.01 12.02
C PRO A 191 3.68 -8.56 11.55
N LEU A 192 2.81 -8.07 10.65
CA LEU A 192 2.85 -6.76 10.00
C LEU A 192 2.01 -5.70 10.74
N LEU A 193 1.29 -6.09 11.79
CA LEU A 193 0.46 -5.17 12.55
C LEU A 193 1.31 -4.25 13.43
N PRO A 194 1.01 -2.93 13.48
CA PRO A 194 1.64 -2.04 14.43
C PRO A 194 1.20 -2.40 15.86
N GLY A 195 2.17 -2.52 16.77
CA GLY A 195 1.91 -2.95 18.15
C GLY A 195 1.46 -1.86 19.12
N THR A 196 1.31 -0.60 18.67
CA THR A 196 1.22 0.55 19.58
C THR A 196 0.14 1.56 19.18
N SER A 197 -0.19 2.41 20.17
CA SER A 197 -1.10 3.55 19.98
C SER A 197 -0.52 4.57 18.98
N GLY A 198 -1.36 5.08 18.10
CA GLY A 198 -1.00 6.08 17.09
C GLY A 198 -0.82 5.50 15.69
N GLY A 199 -0.57 4.20 15.52
CA GLY A 199 -0.56 3.53 14.23
C GLY A 199 -1.94 3.06 13.79
N LEU A 200 -2.11 2.90 12.48
CA LEU A 200 -3.31 2.30 11.88
C LEU A 200 -2.89 1.23 10.89
N ALA A 201 -3.53 0.05 10.95
CA ALA A 201 -3.44 -0.96 9.92
C ALA A 201 -4.77 -1.04 9.16
N LEU A 202 -4.72 -0.88 7.85
CA LEU A 202 -5.84 -1.11 6.95
C LEU A 202 -5.52 -2.34 6.10
N VAL A 203 -6.35 -3.37 6.21
CA VAL A 203 -6.13 -4.66 5.54
C VAL A 203 -7.25 -4.89 4.54
N THR A 204 -6.92 -5.24 3.32
CA THR A 204 -7.93 -5.72 2.37
C THR A 204 -7.78 -7.22 2.15
N SER A 205 -8.90 -7.93 1.99
CA SER A 205 -8.89 -9.35 1.72
C SER A 205 -10.11 -9.76 0.88
N ARG A 206 -9.96 -10.86 0.14
CA ARG A 206 -11.09 -11.54 -0.52
C ARG A 206 -11.76 -12.56 0.41
N ARG A 207 -11.09 -12.90 1.50
CA ARG A 207 -11.58 -13.83 2.53
C ARG A 207 -11.93 -13.04 3.77
N ARG A 208 -12.91 -13.53 4.52
CA ARG A 208 -13.21 -12.96 5.84
C ARG A 208 -12.11 -13.33 6.82
N LEU A 209 -11.42 -12.33 7.33
CA LEU A 209 -10.36 -12.50 8.33
C LEU A 209 -10.96 -12.44 9.75
N ASN A 210 -11.90 -13.35 10.06
CA ASN A 210 -12.64 -13.36 11.32
C ASN A 210 -11.74 -13.36 12.56
N SER A 211 -10.56 -14.00 12.47
CA SER A 211 -9.61 -14.02 13.59
C SER A 211 -8.97 -12.65 13.86
N LEU A 212 -8.86 -11.75 12.87
CA LEU A 212 -8.46 -10.37 13.13
C LEU A 212 -9.52 -9.62 13.93
N VAL A 213 -10.80 -9.87 13.63
CA VAL A 213 -11.90 -9.26 14.37
C VAL A 213 -11.93 -9.78 15.80
N ALA A 214 -11.82 -11.10 15.97
CA ALA A 214 -11.97 -11.75 17.27
C ALA A 214 -10.76 -11.57 18.21
N LEU A 215 -9.54 -11.58 17.68
CA LEU A 215 -8.31 -11.59 18.49
C LEU A 215 -7.59 -10.25 18.52
N GLU A 216 -7.68 -9.48 17.44
CA GLU A 216 -7.00 -8.17 17.30
C GLU A 216 -7.99 -7.01 17.37
N ASN A 217 -9.27 -7.28 17.69
CA ASN A 217 -10.35 -6.28 17.74
C ASN A 217 -10.44 -5.43 16.45
N ALA A 218 -10.21 -6.07 15.29
CA ALA A 218 -10.28 -5.39 14.01
C ALA A 218 -11.71 -4.99 13.67
N ARG A 219 -11.89 -3.81 13.11
CA ARG A 219 -13.19 -3.36 12.60
C ARG A 219 -13.42 -3.95 11.21
N LEU A 220 -14.50 -4.70 11.06
CA LEU A 220 -14.88 -5.29 9.79
C LEU A 220 -15.69 -4.29 8.94
N ILE A 221 -15.26 -4.10 7.70
CA ILE A 221 -15.97 -3.33 6.67
C ILE A 221 -16.22 -4.25 5.50
N VAL A 222 -17.48 -4.57 5.24
CA VAL A 222 -17.85 -5.42 4.12
C VAL A 222 -18.26 -4.53 2.94
N LEU A 223 -17.67 -4.79 1.78
CA LEU A 223 -18.05 -4.10 0.54
C LEU A 223 -18.96 -4.98 -0.31
N ASP A 224 -20.16 -4.46 -0.55
CA ASP A 224 -21.08 -5.03 -1.50
C ASP A 224 -20.87 -4.44 -2.91
N ARG A 225 -21.58 -4.96 -3.90
CA ARG A 225 -21.63 -4.38 -5.24
C ARG A 225 -22.22 -2.97 -5.19
N LEU A 226 -21.89 -2.15 -6.17
CA LEU A 226 -22.52 -0.85 -6.34
C LEU A 226 -24.00 -1.05 -6.71
N ASP A 227 -24.84 -0.20 -6.17
CA ASP A 227 -26.22 -0.09 -6.65
C ASP A 227 -26.27 0.57 -8.05
N GLU A 228 -27.45 0.63 -8.65
CA GLU A 228 -27.63 1.19 -9.99
C GLU A 228 -27.21 2.65 -10.06
N ALA A 229 -27.60 3.47 -9.09
CA ALA A 229 -27.28 4.90 -9.04
C ALA A 229 -25.76 5.13 -8.94
N GLN A 230 -25.09 4.41 -8.06
CA GLN A 230 -23.63 4.43 -7.89
C GLN A 230 -22.91 3.95 -9.16
N SER A 231 -23.43 2.89 -9.82
CA SER A 231 -22.88 2.35 -11.06
C SER A 231 -22.98 3.35 -12.20
N ARG A 232 -24.13 4.01 -12.35
CA ARG A 232 -24.34 5.09 -13.33
C ARG A 232 -23.43 6.28 -13.03
N HIS A 233 -23.27 6.64 -11.76
CA HIS A 233 -22.39 7.73 -11.36
C HIS A 233 -20.93 7.42 -11.70
N LEU A 234 -20.46 6.19 -11.48
CA LEU A 234 -19.12 5.76 -11.87
C LEU A 234 -18.89 5.84 -13.38
N LEU A 235 -19.87 5.40 -14.18
CA LEU A 235 -19.80 5.53 -15.63
C LEU A 235 -19.79 6.99 -16.07
N ALA A 236 -20.64 7.84 -15.47
CA ALA A 236 -20.70 9.27 -15.80
C ALA A 236 -19.37 9.99 -15.46
N ALA A 237 -18.75 9.66 -14.34
CA ALA A 237 -17.46 10.22 -13.95
C ALA A 237 -16.32 9.87 -14.92
N ARG A 238 -16.44 8.74 -15.64
CA ARG A 238 -15.42 8.26 -16.59
C ARG A 238 -15.69 8.62 -18.04
N LEU A 239 -16.96 8.63 -18.46
CA LEU A 239 -17.38 8.85 -19.86
C LEU A 239 -17.94 10.24 -20.10
N GLY A 240 -18.27 10.97 -19.03
CA GLY A 240 -18.98 12.23 -19.08
C GLY A 240 -20.51 12.04 -19.12
N ALA A 241 -21.23 12.89 -18.40
CA ALA A 241 -22.70 12.83 -18.30
C ALA A 241 -23.39 12.97 -19.67
N ARG A 242 -22.83 13.79 -20.58
CA ARG A 242 -23.36 14.00 -21.92
C ARG A 242 -23.45 12.71 -22.74
N ARG A 243 -22.41 11.85 -22.66
CA ARG A 243 -22.37 10.57 -23.40
C ARG A 243 -23.41 9.58 -22.88
N LEU A 244 -23.61 9.53 -21.56
CA LEU A 244 -24.65 8.69 -20.96
C LEU A 244 -26.04 9.19 -21.33
N ALA A 245 -26.25 10.52 -21.36
CA ALA A 245 -27.51 11.12 -21.75
C ALA A 245 -27.86 10.91 -23.23
N ALA A 246 -26.85 10.77 -24.10
CA ALA A 246 -27.03 10.50 -25.52
C ALA A 246 -27.49 9.06 -25.81
N ASP A 247 -27.15 8.08 -24.93
CA ASP A 247 -27.59 6.68 -25.06
C ASP A 247 -27.96 6.11 -23.68
N PRO A 248 -29.13 6.51 -23.10
CA PRO A 248 -29.55 6.08 -21.76
C PRO A 248 -29.80 4.56 -21.70
N ALA A 249 -30.30 3.97 -22.76
CA ALA A 249 -30.56 2.52 -22.84
C ALA A 249 -29.25 1.72 -22.85
N GLY A 250 -28.25 2.16 -23.60
CA GLY A 250 -26.93 1.56 -23.60
C GLY A 250 -26.21 1.71 -22.25
N ALA A 251 -26.33 2.87 -21.59
CA ALA A 251 -25.79 3.05 -20.24
C ALA A 251 -26.44 2.09 -19.24
N ALA A 252 -27.77 1.91 -19.28
CA ALA A 252 -28.48 0.95 -18.44
C ALA A 252 -28.05 -0.50 -18.73
N ALA A 253 -27.87 -0.84 -20.01
CA ALA A 253 -27.39 -2.17 -20.42
C ALA A 253 -25.98 -2.48 -19.92
N ILE A 254 -25.05 -1.50 -19.94
CA ILE A 254 -23.70 -1.65 -19.35
C ILE A 254 -23.81 -1.89 -17.84
N VAL A 255 -24.61 -1.11 -17.13
CA VAL A 255 -24.80 -1.26 -15.67
C VAL A 255 -25.32 -2.65 -15.34
N ALA A 256 -26.32 -3.12 -16.09
CA ALA A 256 -26.88 -4.46 -15.92
C ALA A 256 -25.83 -5.57 -16.20
N ALA A 257 -25.08 -5.47 -17.30
CA ALA A 257 -24.06 -6.43 -17.68
C ALA A 257 -22.92 -6.51 -16.64
N CYS A 258 -22.52 -5.38 -16.06
CA CYS A 258 -21.47 -5.32 -15.03
C CYS A 258 -21.96 -5.70 -13.63
N ALA A 259 -23.28 -5.83 -13.43
CA ALA A 259 -23.90 -6.26 -12.18
C ALA A 259 -23.36 -5.52 -10.94
N GLY A 260 -23.05 -4.22 -11.06
CA GLY A 260 -22.54 -3.39 -9.97
C GLY A 260 -21.10 -3.64 -9.56
N LEU A 261 -20.29 -4.36 -10.34
CA LEU A 261 -18.86 -4.53 -10.07
C LEU A 261 -18.04 -3.35 -10.62
N PRO A 262 -17.37 -2.55 -9.73
CA PRO A 262 -16.59 -1.39 -10.16
C PRO A 262 -15.50 -1.70 -11.17
N LYS A 263 -14.86 -2.89 -11.05
CA LYS A 263 -13.83 -3.34 -12.01
C LYS A 263 -14.40 -3.47 -13.42
N ASP A 264 -15.57 -4.09 -13.56
CA ASP A 264 -16.18 -4.36 -14.84
C ASP A 264 -16.76 -3.07 -15.45
N LEU A 265 -17.36 -2.21 -14.61
CA LEU A 265 -17.80 -0.86 -15.00
C LEU A 265 -16.61 -0.01 -15.50
N ALA A 266 -15.47 -0.07 -14.82
CA ALA A 266 -14.27 0.64 -15.23
C ALA A 266 -13.74 0.13 -16.57
N HIS A 267 -13.74 -1.18 -16.77
CA HIS A 267 -13.35 -1.81 -18.04
C HIS A 267 -14.30 -1.40 -19.18
N ALA A 268 -15.61 -1.47 -18.95
CA ALA A 268 -16.62 -0.99 -19.89
C ALA A 268 -16.42 0.47 -20.28
N ALA A 269 -16.14 1.33 -19.30
CA ALA A 269 -15.86 2.73 -19.53
C ALA A 269 -14.61 2.96 -20.39
N VAL A 270 -13.51 2.23 -20.11
CA VAL A 270 -12.29 2.30 -20.93
C VAL A 270 -12.56 1.85 -22.37
N THR A 271 -13.27 0.73 -22.56
CA THR A 271 -13.65 0.23 -23.90
C THR A 271 -14.50 1.27 -24.64
N ALA A 272 -15.51 1.83 -23.98
CA ALA A 272 -16.36 2.87 -24.58
C ALA A 272 -15.58 4.16 -24.89
N ALA A 273 -14.61 4.55 -24.08
CA ALA A 273 -13.78 5.73 -24.31
C ALA A 273 -12.82 5.54 -25.48
N ALA A 274 -12.26 4.34 -25.63
CA ALA A 274 -11.37 3.99 -26.73
C ALA A 274 -12.10 3.92 -28.10
N HIS A 275 -13.42 3.72 -28.09
CA HIS A 275 -14.26 3.58 -29.29
C HIS A 275 -15.43 4.56 -29.22
N PRO A 276 -15.19 5.87 -29.43
CA PRO A 276 -16.21 6.90 -29.37
C PRO A 276 -17.30 6.74 -30.44
N GLU A 277 -17.00 6.06 -31.53
CA GLU A 277 -17.90 5.74 -32.63
C GLU A 277 -18.94 4.64 -32.32
N LEU A 278 -18.68 3.83 -31.28
CA LEU A 278 -19.59 2.77 -30.87
C LEU A 278 -20.67 3.32 -29.91
N SER A 279 -21.92 2.87 -30.10
CA SER A 279 -22.98 3.11 -29.11
C SER A 279 -22.67 2.36 -27.80
N LEU A 280 -23.15 2.87 -26.68
CA LEU A 280 -23.02 2.18 -25.39
C LEU A 280 -23.75 0.83 -25.40
N SER A 281 -24.84 0.72 -26.16
CA SER A 281 -25.57 -0.53 -26.37
C SER A 281 -24.69 -1.59 -27.06
N THR A 282 -23.87 -1.19 -28.05
CA THR A 282 -22.91 -2.08 -28.70
C THR A 282 -21.84 -2.55 -27.72
N VAL A 283 -21.29 -1.66 -26.91
CA VAL A 283 -20.31 -1.99 -25.88
C VAL A 283 -20.91 -2.96 -24.85
N ALA A 284 -22.15 -2.76 -24.41
CA ALA A 284 -22.85 -3.67 -23.50
C ALA A 284 -22.98 -5.08 -24.09
N GLY A 285 -23.34 -5.19 -25.37
CA GLY A 285 -23.47 -6.46 -26.07
C GLY A 285 -22.11 -7.22 -26.15
N GLN A 286 -21.02 -6.51 -26.36
CA GLN A 286 -19.67 -7.09 -26.37
C GLN A 286 -19.25 -7.61 -24.99
N LEU A 287 -19.56 -6.88 -23.93
CA LEU A 287 -19.30 -7.32 -22.54
C LEU A 287 -20.05 -8.61 -22.22
N ALA A 288 -21.32 -8.71 -22.63
CA ALA A 288 -22.15 -9.90 -22.39
C ALA A 288 -21.62 -11.14 -23.16
N THR A 289 -20.99 -10.96 -24.29
CA THR A 289 -20.49 -12.07 -25.14
C THR A 289 -19.01 -12.40 -24.90
N GLY A 290 -18.29 -11.62 -24.09
CA GLY A 290 -16.85 -11.77 -23.86
C GLY A 290 -16.00 -11.57 -25.14
N ARG A 291 -16.56 -10.97 -26.20
CA ARG A 291 -15.85 -10.72 -27.45
C ARG A 291 -15.08 -9.40 -27.40
N PRO A 292 -13.79 -9.38 -27.79
CA PRO A 292 -13.06 -8.14 -27.97
C PRO A 292 -13.72 -7.29 -29.08
N PRO A 293 -13.61 -5.94 -29.03
CA PRO A 293 -14.17 -5.04 -30.02
C PRO A 293 -13.69 -5.40 -31.44
N ALA A 294 -14.62 -5.44 -32.38
CA ALA A 294 -14.38 -5.84 -33.79
C ALA A 294 -13.35 -4.93 -34.52
N VAL A 295 -12.96 -3.81 -33.91
CA VAL A 295 -12.05 -2.80 -34.48
C VAL A 295 -10.57 -3.23 -34.44
N GLU A 296 -10.15 -4.13 -33.53
CA GLU A 296 -8.76 -4.61 -33.50
C GLU A 296 -8.32 -5.41 -34.73
N ARG A 297 -9.26 -5.82 -35.58
CA ARG A 297 -8.92 -6.59 -36.80
C ARG A 297 -8.46 -5.74 -38.00
N ARG A 298 -8.52 -4.39 -37.96
CA ARG A 298 -8.18 -3.52 -39.07
C ARG A 298 -6.74 -3.03 -39.14
N HIS A 299 -5.91 -3.27 -38.10
CA HIS A 299 -4.55 -2.72 -38.06
C HIS A 299 -3.41 -3.69 -38.35
N HIS A 300 -3.69 -4.92 -38.85
CA HIS A 300 -2.62 -5.85 -39.21
C HIS A 300 -2.61 -6.23 -40.73
N ALA A 301 -3.15 -5.41 -41.62
CA ALA A 301 -2.89 -5.54 -43.03
C ALA A 301 -1.81 -4.51 -43.43
N VAL A 302 -0.54 -4.86 -43.23
CA VAL A 302 0.57 -4.21 -43.92
C VAL A 302 0.50 -4.65 -45.39
N PRO A 303 0.33 -3.74 -46.36
CA PRO A 303 0.38 -4.16 -47.77
C PRO A 303 1.82 -4.60 -48.09
N ALA A 304 1.95 -5.83 -48.52
CA ALA A 304 3.18 -6.33 -49.12
C ALA A 304 3.51 -5.47 -50.36
N GLN A 305 4.56 -4.66 -50.26
CA GLN A 305 5.12 -3.97 -51.41
C GLN A 305 5.73 -5.03 -52.31
N ALA A 306 5.16 -5.14 -53.51
CA ALA A 306 5.70 -5.89 -54.61
C ALA A 306 7.08 -5.32 -55.02
N ARG A 307 8.04 -6.21 -55.19
CA ARG A 307 9.22 -6.00 -56.04
C ARG A 307 9.02 -6.74 -57.37
#